data_f1060a296a45fb7239b86b7ac3dadc84
#
_entry.id   f1060a296a45fb7239b86b7ac3dadc84
#
_cell.length_a   1.000
_cell.length_b   1.000
_cell.length_c   1.000
_cell.angle_alpha   90.00
_cell.angle_beta   90.00
_cell.angle_gamma   90.00
#
_symmetry.space_group_name_H-M   'P 1'
#
loop_
_entity.id
_entity.type
_entity.pdbx_description
1 polymer ?
#
loop_
_entity_poly.entity_id
_entity_poly.type
_entity_poly.pdbx_seq_one_letter_code
_entity_poly.pdbx_strand_id
1 'polypeptide(L)'
;MRSLISKEEAEALLARIPEIEKVAVAVEKHRKEAYRETIREGDPEGFVKIIKTVRARRELFRRTRRRVPDLDNDFEHTAKTCLYSELSTVLGICREEIHRIVTEGVSEE
;
A
#
# COMPACT_ATOMS: atom_id res chain seq x y z
N MET A 1 -19.21 -0.61 -8.47
CA MET A 1 -17.94 0.15 -8.68
C MET A 1 -17.87 1.30 -7.70
N ARG A 2 -16.75 1.46 -7.04
CA ARG A 2 -16.57 2.53 -6.06
C ARG A 2 -16.19 3.84 -6.74
N SER A 3 -16.70 4.95 -6.22
CA SER A 3 -16.31 6.27 -6.71
C SER A 3 -14.91 6.60 -6.24
N LEU A 4 -14.19 7.41 -7.01
CA LEU A 4 -12.88 7.91 -6.58
C LEU A 4 -13.06 8.82 -5.38
N ILE A 5 -12.04 8.87 -4.53
CA ILE A 5 -12.04 9.77 -3.38
C ILE A 5 -11.90 11.22 -3.87
N SER A 6 -12.26 12.16 -3.02
CA SER A 6 -12.11 13.58 -3.35
C SER A 6 -10.65 14.01 -3.24
N LYS A 7 -10.34 15.17 -3.78
CA LYS A 7 -9.00 15.73 -3.70
C LYS A 7 -8.58 15.94 -2.23
N GLU A 8 -9.51 16.44 -1.42
CA GLU A 8 -9.25 16.66 0.00
C GLU A 8 -8.97 15.35 0.72
N GLU A 9 -9.73 14.30 0.39
CA GLU A 9 -9.50 12.99 0.97
C GLU A 9 -8.14 12.41 0.54
N ALA A 10 -7.76 12.64 -0.71
CA ALA A 10 -6.47 12.17 -1.22
C ALA A 10 -5.32 12.86 -0.49
N GLU A 11 -5.41 14.18 -0.31
CA GLU A 11 -4.39 14.93 0.40
C GLU A 11 -4.29 14.50 1.86
N ALA A 12 -5.45 14.28 2.50
CA ALA A 12 -5.48 13.81 3.88
C ALA A 12 -4.86 12.42 4.00
N LEU A 13 -5.13 11.54 3.04
CA LEU A 13 -4.54 10.21 3.02
C LEU A 13 -3.02 10.28 2.95
N LEU A 14 -2.49 11.10 2.05
CA LEU A 14 -1.03 11.23 1.90
C LEU A 14 -0.40 11.76 3.19
N ALA A 15 -1.09 12.68 3.87
CA ALA A 15 -0.58 13.23 5.13
C ALA A 15 -0.59 12.20 6.25
N ARG A 16 -1.49 11.21 6.19
CA ARG A 16 -1.64 10.19 7.22
C ARG A 16 -0.85 8.92 6.98
N ILE A 17 -0.16 8.80 5.86
CA ILE A 17 0.55 7.56 5.53
C ILE A 17 1.40 7.03 6.69
N PRO A 18 2.21 7.86 7.37
CA PRO A 18 3.03 7.33 8.48
C PRO A 18 2.21 6.75 9.64
N GLU A 19 0.97 7.18 9.78
CA GLU A 19 0.09 6.76 10.87
C GLU A 19 -0.77 5.54 10.52
N ILE A 20 -0.85 5.18 9.25
CA ILE A 20 -1.67 4.06 8.81
C ILE A 20 -1.01 2.74 9.24
N GLU A 21 -1.82 1.86 9.83
CA GLU A 21 -1.33 0.57 10.31
C GLU A 21 -1.15 -0.42 9.16
N LYS A 22 -0.33 -1.44 9.41
CA LYS A 22 -0.13 -2.53 8.47
C LYS A 22 -1.33 -3.47 8.47
N VAL A 23 -1.42 -4.32 7.44
CA VAL A 23 -2.45 -5.35 7.41
C VAL A 23 -2.23 -6.31 8.57
N ALA A 24 -3.29 -6.55 9.36
CA ALA A 24 -3.20 -7.45 10.50
C ALA A 24 -3.37 -8.89 10.03
N VAL A 25 -2.35 -9.71 10.25
CA VAL A 25 -2.37 -11.14 9.89
C VAL A 25 -1.78 -11.93 11.04
N ALA A 26 -2.64 -12.69 11.74
CA ALA A 26 -2.20 -13.46 12.88
C ALA A 26 -1.50 -14.76 12.47
N VAL A 27 -1.92 -15.37 11.37
CA VAL A 27 -1.39 -16.65 10.90
C VAL A 27 -0.94 -16.49 9.44
N GLU A 28 0.30 -16.88 9.16
CA GLU A 28 0.89 -16.69 7.84
C GLU A 28 0.07 -17.30 6.71
N LYS A 29 -0.53 -18.46 6.92
CA LYS A 29 -1.34 -19.11 5.89
C LYS A 29 -2.56 -18.29 5.50
N HIS A 30 -2.97 -17.33 6.30
CA HIS A 30 -4.12 -16.46 6.02
C HIS A 30 -3.71 -15.16 5.32
N ARG A 31 -2.42 -14.94 5.07
CA ARG A 31 -1.93 -13.69 4.50
C ARG A 31 -2.50 -13.41 3.11
N LYS A 32 -2.52 -14.43 2.27
CA LYS A 32 -3.05 -14.27 0.91
C LYS A 32 -4.51 -13.79 0.95
N GLU A 33 -5.29 -14.38 1.82
CA GLU A 33 -6.71 -14.04 1.93
C GLU A 33 -6.89 -12.62 2.49
N ALA A 34 -6.07 -12.24 3.45
CA ALA A 34 -6.10 -10.90 4.01
C ALA A 34 -5.77 -9.85 2.95
N TYR A 35 -4.76 -10.09 2.13
CA TYR A 35 -4.40 -9.19 1.04
C TYR A 35 -5.51 -9.11 0.01
N ARG A 36 -6.06 -10.26 -0.37
CA ARG A 36 -7.13 -10.32 -1.36
C ARG A 36 -8.36 -9.55 -0.89
N GLU A 37 -8.73 -9.70 0.35
CA GLU A 37 -9.87 -9.01 0.94
C GLU A 37 -9.64 -7.50 0.94
N THR A 38 -8.44 -7.06 1.29
CA THR A 38 -8.07 -5.65 1.31
C THR A 38 -8.16 -5.04 -0.10
N ILE A 39 -7.67 -5.76 -1.11
CA ILE A 39 -7.75 -5.31 -2.50
C ILE A 39 -9.21 -5.25 -2.96
N ARG A 40 -10.00 -6.24 -2.56
CA ARG A 40 -11.42 -6.31 -2.95
C ARG A 40 -12.19 -5.11 -2.44
N GLU A 41 -11.89 -4.64 -1.25
CA GLU A 41 -12.55 -3.48 -0.68
C GLU A 41 -12.28 -2.21 -1.49
N GLY A 42 -11.12 -2.16 -2.16
CA GLY A 42 -10.78 -1.06 -3.04
C GLY A 42 -10.52 0.26 -2.36
N ASP A 43 -10.32 0.26 -1.06
CA ASP A 43 -10.07 1.48 -0.29
C ASP A 43 -8.60 1.90 -0.45
N PRO A 44 -8.32 3.15 -0.85
CA PRO A 44 -6.93 3.62 -0.95
C PRO A 44 -6.12 3.44 0.32
N GLU A 45 -6.74 3.60 1.49
CA GLU A 45 -6.05 3.35 2.75
C GLU A 45 -5.60 1.90 2.85
N GLY A 46 -6.44 0.96 2.37
CA GLY A 46 -6.07 -0.45 2.32
C GLY A 46 -4.86 -0.72 1.44
N PHE A 47 -4.77 -0.03 0.31
CA PHE A 47 -3.61 -0.16 -0.57
C PHE A 47 -2.34 0.29 0.14
N VAL A 48 -2.41 1.39 0.91
CA VAL A 48 -1.27 1.85 1.70
C VAL A 48 -0.89 0.80 2.76
N LYS A 49 -1.88 0.17 3.38
CA LYS A 49 -1.62 -0.88 4.37
C LYS A 49 -0.82 -2.03 3.77
N ILE A 50 -1.18 -2.46 2.57
CA ILE A 50 -0.46 -3.55 1.88
C ILE A 50 0.97 -3.12 1.59
N ILE A 51 1.16 -1.91 1.06
CA ILE A 51 2.49 -1.41 0.73
C ILE A 51 3.37 -1.37 1.98
N LYS A 52 2.85 -0.87 3.09
CA LYS A 52 3.59 -0.80 4.35
C LYS A 52 3.93 -2.20 4.88
N THR A 53 2.98 -3.12 4.78
CA THR A 53 3.17 -4.50 5.24
C THR A 53 4.29 -5.19 4.47
N VAL A 54 4.24 -5.11 3.14
CA VAL A 54 5.24 -5.77 2.29
C VAL A 54 6.61 -5.13 2.51
N ARG A 55 6.67 -3.82 2.64
CA ARG A 55 7.93 -3.13 2.88
C ARG A 55 8.56 -3.57 4.20
N ALA A 56 7.77 -3.67 5.26
CA ALA A 56 8.27 -4.12 6.56
C ALA A 56 8.75 -5.57 6.50
N ARG A 57 8.02 -6.43 5.81
CA ARG A 57 8.41 -7.84 5.65
C ARG A 57 9.68 -7.97 4.80
N ARG A 58 9.80 -7.15 3.77
CA ARG A 58 11.01 -7.14 2.92
C ARG A 58 12.24 -6.80 3.76
N GLU A 59 12.13 -5.81 4.62
CA GLU A 59 13.22 -5.43 5.52
C GLU A 59 13.56 -6.55 6.48
N LEU A 60 12.55 -7.19 7.06
CA LEU A 60 12.77 -8.30 7.99
C LEU A 60 13.45 -9.48 7.30
N PHE A 61 12.98 -9.85 6.10
CA PHE A 61 13.57 -10.96 5.35
C PHE A 61 14.99 -10.63 4.92
N ARG A 62 15.27 -9.39 4.57
CA ARG A 62 16.62 -8.96 4.21
C ARG A 62 17.59 -9.16 5.39
N ARG A 63 17.14 -8.84 6.59
CA ARG A 63 17.96 -9.01 7.80
C ARG A 63 18.27 -10.47 8.09
N THR A 64 17.35 -11.37 7.73
CA THR A 64 17.52 -12.80 7.94
C THR A 64 18.08 -13.50 6.71
N ARG A 65 18.47 -12.74 5.69
CA ARG A 65 18.99 -13.23 4.41
C ARG A 65 18.01 -14.16 3.70
N ARG A 66 16.73 -13.83 3.80
CA ARG A 66 15.67 -14.58 3.15
C ARG A 66 15.01 -13.69 2.09
N ARG A 67 14.41 -14.33 1.11
CA ARG A 67 13.71 -13.64 0.05
C ARG A 67 12.23 -13.49 0.40
N VAL A 68 11.68 -12.32 0.10
CA VAL A 68 10.23 -12.09 0.26
C VAL A 68 9.48 -12.98 -0.71
N PRO A 69 8.41 -13.67 -0.27
CA PRO A 69 7.60 -14.49 -1.18
C PRO A 69 7.05 -13.67 -2.34
N ASP A 70 6.90 -14.31 -3.49
CA ASP A 70 6.34 -13.66 -4.67
C ASP A 70 4.94 -13.12 -4.41
N LEU A 71 4.17 -13.78 -3.56
CA LEU A 71 2.85 -13.33 -3.15
C LEU A 71 2.86 -11.89 -2.66
N ASP A 72 3.81 -11.56 -1.78
CA ASP A 72 3.92 -10.21 -1.24
C ASP A 72 4.23 -9.20 -2.33
N ASN A 73 5.17 -9.53 -3.22
CA ASN A 73 5.55 -8.64 -4.30
C ASN A 73 4.40 -8.41 -5.28
N ASP A 74 3.64 -9.45 -5.58
CA ASP A 74 2.50 -9.36 -6.50
C ASP A 74 1.41 -8.47 -5.93
N PHE A 75 1.08 -8.62 -4.66
CA PHE A 75 0.06 -7.78 -4.04
C PHE A 75 0.53 -6.35 -3.85
N GLU A 76 1.81 -6.14 -3.56
CA GLU A 76 2.37 -4.80 -3.50
C GLU A 76 2.25 -4.10 -4.85
N HIS A 77 2.58 -4.79 -5.92
CA HIS A 77 2.48 -4.23 -7.27
C HIS A 77 1.03 -3.84 -7.60
N THR A 78 0.09 -4.72 -7.30
CA THR A 78 -1.33 -4.43 -7.51
C THR A 78 -1.79 -3.23 -6.70
N ALA A 79 -1.42 -3.18 -5.42
CA ALA A 79 -1.80 -2.09 -4.55
C ALA A 79 -1.23 -0.76 -5.04
N LYS A 80 0.03 -0.75 -5.45
CA LYS A 80 0.66 0.46 -5.98
C LYS A 80 0.00 0.92 -7.26
N THR A 81 -0.28 -0.01 -8.17
CA THR A 81 -0.91 0.32 -9.45
C THR A 81 -2.27 0.97 -9.22
N CYS A 82 -3.09 0.38 -8.37
CA CYS A 82 -4.41 0.93 -8.08
C CYS A 82 -4.33 2.27 -7.36
N LEU A 83 -3.50 2.36 -6.35
CA LEU A 83 -3.35 3.58 -5.55
C LEU A 83 -2.82 4.74 -6.39
N TYR A 84 -1.75 4.50 -7.14
CA TYR A 84 -1.12 5.57 -7.91
C TYR A 84 -2.03 6.05 -9.04
N SER A 85 -2.75 5.13 -9.66
CA SER A 85 -3.70 5.49 -10.70
C SER A 85 -4.80 6.40 -10.16
N GLU A 86 -5.36 6.06 -9.03
CA GLU A 86 -6.41 6.86 -8.41
C GLU A 86 -5.89 8.22 -7.95
N LEU A 87 -4.76 8.25 -7.26
CA LEU A 87 -4.19 9.50 -6.77
C LEU A 87 -3.74 10.41 -7.90
N SER A 88 -3.16 9.85 -8.96
CA SER A 88 -2.76 10.63 -10.12
C SER A 88 -3.97 11.31 -10.78
N THR A 89 -5.07 10.57 -10.90
CA THR A 89 -6.29 11.11 -11.49
C THR A 89 -6.90 12.20 -10.61
N VAL A 90 -6.98 11.95 -9.31
CA VAL A 90 -7.63 12.87 -8.38
C VAL A 90 -6.82 14.15 -8.15
N LEU A 91 -5.50 13.99 -8.02
CA LEU A 91 -4.61 15.12 -7.69
C LEU A 91 -4.03 15.81 -8.92
N GLY A 92 -4.13 15.16 -10.09
CA GLY A 92 -3.62 15.75 -11.32
C GLY A 92 -2.10 15.84 -11.39
N ILE A 93 -1.40 14.94 -10.72
CA ILE A 93 0.06 14.89 -10.75
C ILE A 93 0.51 13.54 -11.32
N CYS A 94 1.75 13.44 -11.77
CA CYS A 94 2.22 12.25 -12.42
C CYS A 94 2.49 11.12 -11.42
N ARG A 95 2.52 9.89 -11.93
CA ARG A 95 2.71 8.70 -11.09
C ARG A 95 4.06 8.69 -10.38
N GLU A 96 5.09 9.21 -11.02
CA GLU A 96 6.43 9.29 -10.42
C GLU A 96 6.40 10.15 -9.17
N GLU A 97 5.68 11.28 -9.22
CA GLU A 97 5.53 12.15 -8.06
C GLU A 97 4.75 11.47 -6.94
N ILE A 98 3.67 10.77 -7.30
CA ILE A 98 2.88 9.99 -6.34
C ILE A 98 3.78 8.94 -5.68
N HIS A 99 4.56 8.22 -6.48
CA HIS A 99 5.45 7.18 -5.97
C HIS A 99 6.45 7.76 -4.96
N ARG A 100 7.01 8.93 -5.27
CA ARG A 100 7.95 9.59 -4.37
C ARG A 100 7.29 9.93 -3.03
N ILE A 101 6.10 10.52 -3.08
CA ILE A 101 5.38 10.93 -1.86
C ILE A 101 5.04 9.72 -1.00
N VAL A 102 4.50 8.67 -1.62
CA VAL A 102 4.11 7.47 -0.88
C VAL A 102 5.33 6.77 -0.30
N THR A 103 6.42 6.68 -1.06
CA THR A 103 7.64 6.03 -0.59
C THR A 103 8.22 6.77 0.61
N GLU A 104 8.26 8.09 0.56
CA GLU A 104 8.73 8.89 1.68
C GLU A 104 7.86 8.72 2.92
N GLY A 105 6.54 8.70 2.75
CA GLY A 105 5.62 8.51 3.87
C GLY A 105 5.77 7.15 4.53
N VAL A 106 5.93 6.10 3.72
CA VAL A 106 6.09 4.74 4.23
C VAL A 106 7.44 4.57 4.93
N SER A 107 8.45 5.29 4.48
CA SER A 107 9.82 5.16 5.01
C SER A 107 10.04 5.82 6.36
N GLU A 108 9.12 6.67 6.80
CA GLU A 108 9.28 7.44 8.03
C GLU A 108 9.08 6.64 9.32
N GLU A 109 8.90 5.35 9.24
CA GLU A 109 8.76 4.51 10.43
C GLU A 109 10.06 4.26 11.16
#